data_6aa1a78352f9c1a647066dba2c83695f
#
_entry.id   6aa1a78352f9c1a647066dba2c83695f
#
_cell.length_a   1.000
_cell.length_b   1.000
_cell.length_c   1.000
_cell.angle_alpha   90.00
_cell.angle_beta   90.00
_cell.angle_gamma   90.00
#
_symmetry.space_group_name_H-M   'P 1'
#
loop_
_entity.id
_entity.type
_entity.pdbx_description
1 polymer ?
#
loop_
_entity_poly.entity_id
_entity_poly.type
_entity_poly.pdbx_seq_one_letter_code
_entity_poly.pdbx_strand_id
1 'polypeptide(L)'
;GGGGHDTGGSGRWMVSYMDMVTVLMCLFIVLFAISSVDQGKYQELKSSLAEGFGNVEDAAVVEEVVENPAKEPVDVETDLERALDEVSDLSALRDAMARDLAAHGRSDTVRFDIDERGLTVRLVSADTFFSPGSADLTQEARAVLDVVGPALAPTAHEIRIEGNADYTSTVTSVFPSNWELSSSRATAVLRHLVEQDGLAEHRIAAVGFGSARPLAEGTSPEALATNRRVDIMVLSSAPEAVRALIPQVLSGQLSAADVPAAEADARALARAAETAGEAGAPGE
;
A
#
# COMPACT_ATOMS: atom_id res chain seq x y z
N GLY A 1 -25.70 62.74 52.82
CA GLY A 1 -25.25 61.40 52.55
C GLY A 1 -25.97 60.84 51.35
N GLY A 2 -25.34 60.66 50.25
CA GLY A 2 -25.91 60.04 49.07
C GLY A 2 -24.97 58.94 48.61
N GLY A 3 -25.37 57.69 48.74
CA GLY A 3 -24.65 56.51 48.22
C GLY A 3 -24.93 56.35 46.75
N GLY A 4 -23.93 56.52 45.92
CA GLY A 4 -23.96 56.13 44.52
C GLY A 4 -23.60 54.68 44.40
N HIS A 5 -24.56 53.84 43.96
CA HIS A 5 -24.28 52.48 43.60
C HIS A 5 -23.59 52.39 42.23
N ASP A 6 -22.38 51.92 42.28
CA ASP A 6 -21.55 51.63 41.10
C ASP A 6 -21.99 50.31 40.48
N THR A 7 -22.90 50.35 39.49
CA THR A 7 -23.40 49.16 38.73
C THR A 7 -22.74 48.99 37.35
N GLY A 8 -21.57 49.61 37.17
CA GLY A 8 -20.93 49.67 35.84
C GLY A 8 -20.02 48.50 35.46
N GLY A 9 -19.68 47.59 36.38
CA GLY A 9 -18.66 46.56 36.16
C GLY A 9 -19.15 45.20 35.65
N SER A 10 -20.37 44.80 35.99
CA SER A 10 -20.85 43.42 35.72
C SER A 10 -21.43 43.23 34.29
N GLY A 11 -21.72 44.31 33.57
CA GLY A 11 -22.28 44.20 32.22
C GLY A 11 -21.26 44.08 31.09
N ARG A 12 -20.04 44.58 31.29
CA ARG A 12 -19.04 44.66 30.21
C ARG A 12 -18.46 43.29 29.84
N TRP A 13 -18.25 42.42 30.79
CA TRP A 13 -17.77 41.06 30.52
C TRP A 13 -18.86 40.22 29.83
N MET A 14 -20.13 40.43 30.12
CA MET A 14 -21.26 39.72 29.51
C MET A 14 -21.39 40.11 28.01
N VAL A 15 -21.13 41.36 27.65
CA VAL A 15 -21.12 41.78 26.24
C VAL A 15 -19.97 41.11 25.45
N SER A 16 -18.78 41.02 26.05
CA SER A 16 -17.65 40.34 25.41
C SER A 16 -17.88 38.80 25.33
N TYR A 17 -18.56 38.23 26.30
CA TYR A 17 -18.94 36.79 26.27
C TYR A 17 -19.97 36.51 25.20
N MET A 18 -21.00 37.35 25.05
CA MET A 18 -22.01 37.25 23.99
C MET A 18 -21.41 37.41 22.60
N ASP A 19 -20.47 38.31 22.41
CA ASP A 19 -19.75 38.51 21.16
C ASP A 19 -18.97 37.27 20.79
N MET A 20 -18.24 36.71 21.74
CA MET A 20 -17.50 35.43 21.54
C MET A 20 -18.42 34.28 21.17
N VAL A 21 -19.57 34.12 21.86
CA VAL A 21 -20.54 33.08 21.59
C VAL A 21 -21.18 33.24 20.21
N THR A 22 -21.51 34.48 19.80
CA THR A 22 -22.08 34.73 18.46
C THR A 22 -21.09 34.44 17.36
N VAL A 23 -19.80 34.81 17.51
CA VAL A 23 -18.73 34.47 16.55
C VAL A 23 -18.55 32.96 16.45
N LEU A 24 -18.57 32.27 17.57
CA LEU A 24 -18.40 30.81 17.64
C LEU A 24 -19.60 30.10 16.98
N MET A 25 -20.83 30.60 17.22
CA MET A 25 -22.05 30.12 16.59
C MET A 25 -22.02 30.32 15.07
N CYS A 26 -21.60 31.51 14.59
CA CYS A 26 -21.41 31.77 13.17
C CYS A 26 -20.38 30.82 12.54
N LEU A 27 -19.27 30.57 13.23
CA LEU A 27 -18.25 29.63 12.77
C LEU A 27 -18.83 28.20 12.63
N PHE A 28 -19.59 27.73 13.62
CA PHE A 28 -20.26 26.42 13.54
C PHE A 28 -21.27 26.33 12.42
N ILE A 29 -22.05 27.37 12.17
CA ILE A 29 -23.02 27.42 11.05
C ILE A 29 -22.29 27.34 9.72
N VAL A 30 -21.17 28.05 9.56
CA VAL A 30 -20.36 28.02 8.33
C VAL A 30 -19.72 26.65 8.16
N LEU A 31 -19.15 26.05 9.21
CA LEU A 31 -18.59 24.71 9.16
C LEU A 31 -19.66 23.65 8.84
N PHE A 32 -20.85 23.78 9.43
CA PHE A 32 -21.98 22.90 9.14
C PHE A 32 -22.46 23.04 7.69
N ALA A 33 -22.54 24.26 7.17
CA ALA A 33 -22.93 24.52 5.78
C ALA A 33 -21.89 23.98 4.77
N ILE A 34 -20.60 23.98 5.12
CA ILE A 34 -19.53 23.38 4.29
C ILE A 34 -19.49 21.86 4.46
N SER A 35 -19.85 21.34 5.65
CA SER A 35 -19.87 19.90 5.96
C SER A 35 -21.06 19.18 5.34
N SER A 36 -22.13 19.85 4.99
CA SER A 36 -23.22 19.26 4.21
C SER A 36 -22.79 19.16 2.75
N VAL A 37 -21.96 18.15 2.42
CA VAL A 37 -21.73 17.75 1.04
C VAL A 37 -23.08 17.45 0.41
N ASP A 38 -23.43 18.21 -0.62
CA ASP A 38 -24.69 18.09 -1.34
C ASP A 38 -24.73 16.71 -2.04
N GLN A 39 -25.32 15.74 -1.37
CA GLN A 39 -25.48 14.37 -1.88
C GLN A 39 -26.14 14.35 -3.26
N GLY A 40 -26.98 15.37 -3.57
CA GLY A 40 -27.59 15.54 -4.87
C GLY A 40 -26.56 15.81 -5.98
N LYS A 41 -25.59 16.69 -5.74
CA LYS A 41 -24.52 16.98 -6.72
C LYS A 41 -23.56 15.82 -6.91
N TYR A 42 -23.34 15.03 -5.85
CA TYR A 42 -22.53 13.82 -5.95
C TYR A 42 -23.21 12.75 -6.80
N GLN A 43 -24.52 12.58 -6.66
CA GLN A 43 -25.30 11.65 -7.51
C GLN A 43 -25.40 12.12 -8.96
N GLU A 44 -25.53 13.43 -9.19
CA GLU A 44 -25.54 14.01 -10.53
C GLU A 44 -24.17 13.86 -11.22
N LEU A 45 -23.07 14.01 -10.48
CA LEU A 45 -21.72 13.74 -10.98
C LEU A 45 -21.53 12.25 -11.31
N LYS A 46 -22.04 11.35 -10.45
CA LYS A 46 -22.00 9.89 -10.64
C LYS A 46 -22.77 9.48 -11.90
N SER A 47 -23.97 10.01 -12.10
CA SER A 47 -24.78 9.70 -13.30
C SER A 47 -24.13 10.24 -14.58
N SER A 48 -23.54 11.43 -14.54
CA SER A 48 -22.83 12.02 -15.68
C SER A 48 -21.57 11.26 -16.05
N LEU A 49 -20.85 10.72 -15.06
CA LEU A 49 -19.70 9.85 -15.30
C LEU A 49 -20.12 8.49 -15.88
N ALA A 50 -21.18 7.89 -15.38
CA ALA A 50 -21.73 6.62 -15.90
C ALA A 50 -22.22 6.75 -17.35
N GLU A 51 -22.85 7.88 -17.70
CA GLU A 51 -23.25 8.18 -19.09
C GLU A 51 -22.04 8.45 -20.02
N GLY A 52 -20.98 9.06 -19.49
CA GLY A 52 -19.79 9.44 -20.29
C GLY A 52 -18.85 8.29 -20.60
N PHE A 53 -18.82 7.25 -19.78
CA PHE A 53 -17.86 6.12 -19.93
C PHE A 53 -18.47 4.85 -20.52
N GLY A 54 -19.74 4.85 -20.94
CA GLY A 54 -20.41 3.73 -21.61
C GLY A 54 -20.71 2.54 -20.68
N ASN A 55 -21.81 1.87 -20.91
CA ASN A 55 -22.28 0.71 -20.17
C ASN A 55 -21.17 -0.32 -19.90
N VAL A 56 -20.67 -0.34 -18.69
CA VAL A 56 -19.93 -1.47 -18.14
C VAL A 56 -20.98 -2.33 -17.43
N GLU A 57 -21.16 -3.57 -17.86
CA GLU A 57 -22.12 -4.53 -17.29
C GLU A 57 -21.81 -4.91 -15.81
N ASP A 58 -20.83 -4.26 -15.19
CA ASP A 58 -20.45 -4.41 -13.77
C ASP A 58 -20.97 -3.28 -12.85
N ALA A 59 -22.00 -2.55 -13.26
CA ALA A 59 -22.61 -1.50 -12.43
C ALA A 59 -23.17 -2.03 -11.08
N ALA A 60 -23.49 -3.32 -10.99
CA ALA A 60 -24.01 -3.94 -9.77
C ALA A 60 -22.96 -3.98 -8.64
N VAL A 61 -21.69 -4.15 -8.97
CA VAL A 61 -20.59 -4.18 -7.97
C VAL A 61 -20.27 -2.78 -7.45
N VAL A 62 -20.44 -1.74 -8.29
CA VAL A 62 -20.21 -0.35 -7.90
C VAL A 62 -21.33 0.20 -7.01
N GLU A 63 -22.56 -0.33 -7.18
CA GLU A 63 -23.72 0.11 -6.39
C GLU A 63 -23.63 -0.39 -4.94
N GLU A 64 -23.10 -1.59 -4.70
CA GLU A 64 -22.92 -2.15 -3.36
C GLU A 64 -21.80 -1.43 -2.57
N VAL A 65 -20.73 -0.96 -3.24
CA VAL A 65 -19.62 -0.23 -2.61
C VAL A 65 -19.97 1.24 -2.29
N VAL A 66 -20.90 1.86 -3.04
CA VAL A 66 -21.20 3.29 -2.90
C VAL A 66 -22.41 3.56 -1.99
N GLU A 67 -23.30 2.58 -1.75
CA GLU A 67 -24.47 2.79 -0.89
C GLU A 67 -24.15 2.89 0.60
N ASN A 68 -22.93 2.53 1.04
CA ASN A 68 -22.62 2.65 2.46
C ASN A 68 -21.13 2.88 2.77
N PRO A 69 -20.53 4.05 2.46
CA PRO A 69 -19.16 4.35 2.88
C PRO A 69 -18.99 4.51 4.41
N ALA A 70 -20.10 4.37 5.17
CA ALA A 70 -20.11 4.56 6.63
C ALA A 70 -20.51 3.30 7.40
N LYS A 71 -20.55 2.12 6.77
CA LYS A 71 -21.09 0.91 7.41
C LYS A 71 -20.34 -0.39 7.14
N GLU A 72 -19.05 -0.35 6.93
CA GLU A 72 -18.26 -1.47 7.42
C GLU A 72 -17.62 -1.00 8.72
N PRO A 73 -18.02 -1.53 9.88
CA PRO A 73 -17.16 -1.44 11.03
C PRO A 73 -15.84 -2.03 10.58
N VAL A 74 -14.76 -1.26 10.70
CA VAL A 74 -13.40 -1.77 10.55
C VAL A 74 -13.34 -2.93 11.55
N ASP A 75 -13.47 -4.14 11.04
CA ASP A 75 -13.44 -5.35 11.84
C ASP A 75 -11.95 -5.64 12.09
N VAL A 76 -11.41 -4.91 13.06
CA VAL A 76 -9.97 -4.94 13.42
C VAL A 76 -9.51 -6.37 13.72
N GLU A 77 -10.43 -7.21 14.20
CA GLU A 77 -10.20 -8.63 14.41
C GLU A 77 -9.97 -9.35 13.10
N THR A 78 -10.89 -9.19 12.16
CA THR A 78 -10.78 -9.80 10.84
C THR A 78 -9.55 -9.30 10.10
N ASP A 79 -9.17 -8.04 10.29
CA ASP A 79 -7.98 -7.45 9.64
C ASP A 79 -6.68 -7.99 10.25
N LEU A 80 -6.61 -8.20 11.58
CA LEU A 80 -5.45 -8.81 12.21
C LEU A 80 -5.31 -10.30 11.83
N GLU A 81 -6.40 -11.07 11.82
CA GLU A 81 -6.38 -12.46 11.37
C GLU A 81 -5.91 -12.56 9.91
N ARG A 82 -6.46 -11.73 9.03
CA ARG A 82 -6.04 -11.66 7.62
C ARG A 82 -4.57 -11.27 7.46
N ALA A 83 -4.07 -10.37 8.31
CA ALA A 83 -2.66 -9.98 8.29
C ALA A 83 -1.75 -11.12 8.74
N LEU A 84 -2.17 -11.92 9.74
CA LEU A 84 -1.46 -13.11 10.18
C LEU A 84 -1.43 -14.18 9.08
N ASP A 85 -2.54 -14.43 8.41
CA ASP A 85 -2.65 -15.37 7.29
C ASP A 85 -1.77 -14.91 6.12
N GLU A 86 -1.84 -13.62 5.73
CA GLU A 86 -1.02 -13.05 4.66
C GLU A 86 0.47 -13.19 4.96
N VAL A 87 0.91 -12.87 6.19
CA VAL A 87 2.31 -13.04 6.60
C VAL A 87 2.72 -14.51 6.58
N SER A 88 1.82 -15.41 6.98
CA SER A 88 2.06 -16.86 6.92
C SER A 88 2.28 -17.33 5.49
N ASP A 89 1.40 -16.94 4.57
CA ASP A 89 1.46 -17.31 3.15
C ASP A 89 2.70 -16.77 2.46
N LEU A 90 3.00 -15.48 2.64
CA LEU A 90 4.21 -14.86 2.09
C LEU A 90 5.49 -15.48 2.68
N SER A 91 5.48 -15.83 3.97
CA SER A 91 6.60 -16.50 4.62
C SER A 91 6.79 -17.93 4.12
N ALA A 92 5.70 -18.68 3.92
CA ALA A 92 5.75 -20.03 3.35
C ALA A 92 6.32 -20.03 1.92
N LEU A 93 5.91 -19.04 1.11
CA LEU A 93 6.42 -18.86 -0.25
C LEU A 93 7.91 -18.49 -0.24
N ARG A 94 8.33 -17.54 0.61
CA ARG A 94 9.74 -17.20 0.83
C ARG A 94 10.57 -18.43 1.20
N ASP A 95 10.09 -19.21 2.17
CA ASP A 95 10.83 -20.37 2.70
C ASP A 95 10.91 -21.52 1.69
N ALA A 96 9.90 -21.66 0.84
CA ALA A 96 9.95 -22.61 -0.28
C ALA A 96 11.05 -22.20 -1.27
N MET A 97 11.03 -20.96 -1.77
CA MET A 97 12.07 -20.45 -2.68
C MET A 97 13.46 -20.51 -2.06
N ALA A 98 13.61 -20.16 -0.78
CA ALA A 98 14.89 -20.20 -0.09
C ALA A 98 15.44 -21.62 0.02
N ARG A 99 14.59 -22.64 0.31
CA ARG A 99 15.00 -24.04 0.33
C ARG A 99 15.44 -24.55 -1.03
N ASP A 100 14.68 -24.18 -2.08
CA ASP A 100 14.98 -24.64 -3.44
C ASP A 100 16.27 -23.99 -3.97
N LEU A 101 16.49 -22.69 -3.69
CA LEU A 101 17.76 -22.02 -3.98
C LEU A 101 18.94 -22.65 -3.23
N ALA A 102 18.73 -22.99 -1.95
CA ALA A 102 19.78 -23.67 -1.15
C ALA A 102 20.11 -25.06 -1.71
N ALA A 103 19.10 -25.85 -2.13
CA ALA A 103 19.31 -27.14 -2.75
C ALA A 103 20.14 -27.06 -4.06
N HIS A 104 20.08 -25.91 -4.74
CA HIS A 104 20.86 -25.63 -5.96
C HIS A 104 22.17 -24.86 -5.68
N GLY A 105 22.53 -24.64 -4.39
CA GLY A 105 23.76 -23.93 -4.00
C GLY A 105 23.73 -22.42 -4.32
N ARG A 106 22.54 -21.79 -4.33
CA ARG A 106 22.34 -20.37 -4.74
C ARG A 106 21.76 -19.49 -3.64
N SER A 107 21.94 -19.86 -2.38
CA SER A 107 21.41 -19.10 -1.23
C SER A 107 21.85 -17.63 -1.19
N ASP A 108 23.05 -17.33 -1.67
CA ASP A 108 23.64 -15.99 -1.58
C ASP A 108 23.25 -15.09 -2.77
N THR A 109 22.55 -15.62 -3.77
CA THR A 109 22.18 -14.89 -4.99
C THR A 109 20.92 -14.06 -4.85
N VAL A 110 20.09 -14.40 -3.84
CA VAL A 110 18.79 -13.77 -3.62
C VAL A 110 18.64 -13.36 -2.16
N ARG A 111 18.02 -12.20 -1.94
CA ARG A 111 17.56 -11.75 -0.62
C ARG A 111 16.06 -11.61 -0.62
N PHE A 112 15.45 -12.01 0.49
CA PHE A 112 14.02 -11.91 0.69
C PHE A 112 13.71 -10.85 1.73
N ASP A 113 12.67 -10.05 1.47
CA ASP A 113 12.18 -9.05 2.38
C ASP A 113 10.65 -9.03 2.31
N ILE A 114 9.95 -8.99 3.45
CA ILE A 114 8.50 -8.89 3.51
C ILE A 114 8.16 -7.56 4.15
N ASP A 115 7.37 -6.76 3.45
CA ASP A 115 6.90 -5.46 3.92
C ASP A 115 5.38 -5.31 3.68
N GLU A 116 4.83 -4.13 3.91
CA GLU A 116 3.42 -3.81 3.66
C GLU A 116 2.97 -3.99 2.20
N ARG A 117 3.89 -4.05 1.25
CA ARG A 117 3.58 -4.27 -0.17
C ARG A 117 3.50 -5.75 -0.53
N GLY A 118 4.08 -6.63 0.28
CA GLY A 118 4.17 -8.06 0.07
C GLY A 118 5.61 -8.58 0.20
N LEU A 119 5.97 -9.61 -0.59
CA LEU A 119 7.29 -10.24 -0.57
C LEU A 119 8.15 -9.70 -1.71
N THR A 120 9.30 -9.15 -1.36
CA THR A 120 10.36 -8.74 -2.30
C THR A 120 11.40 -9.85 -2.42
N VAL A 121 11.59 -10.36 -3.63
CA VAL A 121 12.67 -11.26 -4.01
C VAL A 121 13.73 -10.44 -4.74
N ARG A 122 14.78 -10.07 -4.03
CA ARG A 122 15.85 -9.20 -4.55
C ARG A 122 16.99 -10.02 -5.12
N LEU A 123 17.25 -9.84 -6.41
CA LEU A 123 18.40 -10.41 -7.07
C LEU A 123 19.65 -9.60 -6.70
N VAL A 124 20.56 -10.21 -5.93
CA VAL A 124 21.73 -9.54 -5.39
C VAL A 124 22.79 -9.38 -6.48
N SER A 125 23.19 -8.13 -6.75
CA SER A 125 24.21 -7.75 -7.75
C SER A 125 23.77 -7.98 -9.20
N ALA A 126 23.30 -6.92 -9.83
CA ALA A 126 22.96 -6.97 -11.25
C ALA A 126 24.13 -7.40 -12.16
N ASP A 127 25.38 -7.25 -11.69
CA ASP A 127 26.58 -7.66 -12.43
C ASP A 127 26.71 -9.20 -12.54
N THR A 128 26.03 -9.95 -11.65
CA THR A 128 25.91 -11.40 -11.74
C THR A 128 24.79 -11.80 -12.71
N PHE A 129 23.72 -11.02 -12.76
CA PHE A 129 22.53 -11.35 -13.51
C PHE A 129 22.51 -10.78 -14.93
N PHE A 130 23.27 -9.71 -15.19
CA PHE A 130 23.35 -9.05 -16.49
C PHE A 130 24.79 -8.70 -16.81
N SER A 131 25.15 -8.78 -18.10
CA SER A 131 26.44 -8.24 -18.54
C SER A 131 26.47 -6.71 -18.42
N PRO A 132 27.64 -6.09 -18.23
CA PRO A 132 27.75 -4.63 -18.16
C PRO A 132 27.14 -3.94 -19.37
N GLY A 133 26.25 -2.96 -19.14
CA GLY A 133 25.56 -2.22 -20.22
C GLY A 133 24.59 -3.05 -21.04
N SER A 134 24.23 -4.28 -20.60
CA SER A 134 23.27 -5.17 -21.27
C SER A 134 22.04 -5.43 -20.40
N ALA A 135 20.96 -5.84 -21.05
CA ALA A 135 19.77 -6.40 -20.44
C ALA A 135 19.63 -7.91 -20.69
N ASP A 136 20.62 -8.55 -21.29
CA ASP A 136 20.61 -10.00 -21.53
C ASP A 136 20.89 -10.73 -20.22
N LEU A 137 20.02 -11.70 -19.89
CA LEU A 137 20.18 -12.55 -18.72
C LEU A 137 21.40 -13.47 -18.88
N THR A 138 22.25 -13.51 -17.87
CA THR A 138 23.35 -14.48 -17.78
C THR A 138 22.81 -15.89 -17.57
N GLN A 139 23.66 -16.89 -17.67
CA GLN A 139 23.30 -18.27 -17.34
C GLN A 139 22.92 -18.39 -15.84
N GLU A 140 23.63 -17.68 -14.97
CA GLU A 140 23.31 -17.67 -13.55
C GLU A 140 21.96 -17.03 -13.26
N ALA A 141 21.63 -15.92 -13.93
CA ALA A 141 20.32 -15.28 -13.84
C ALA A 141 19.19 -16.26 -14.19
N ARG A 142 19.32 -16.95 -15.33
CA ARG A 142 18.32 -17.93 -15.78
C ARG A 142 18.18 -19.06 -14.77
N ALA A 143 19.29 -19.62 -14.30
CA ALA A 143 19.28 -20.71 -13.33
C ALA A 143 18.65 -20.31 -11.96
N VAL A 144 18.71 -19.05 -11.57
CA VAL A 144 18.00 -18.53 -10.38
C VAL A 144 16.51 -18.38 -10.69
N LEU A 145 16.17 -17.82 -11.85
CA LEU A 145 14.78 -17.63 -12.26
C LEU A 145 14.06 -18.97 -12.44
N ASP A 146 14.72 -19.96 -13.04
CA ASP A 146 14.21 -21.34 -13.20
C ASP A 146 13.88 -22.02 -11.85
N VAL A 147 14.44 -21.53 -10.73
CA VAL A 147 14.10 -21.98 -9.37
C VAL A 147 12.98 -21.17 -8.76
N VAL A 148 13.00 -19.85 -8.96
CA VAL A 148 12.04 -18.90 -8.36
C VAL A 148 10.69 -18.96 -9.11
N GLY A 149 10.71 -19.03 -10.44
CA GLY A 149 9.52 -19.00 -11.29
C GLY A 149 8.49 -20.08 -11.00
N PRO A 150 8.85 -21.35 -10.87
CA PRO A 150 7.92 -22.41 -10.53
C PRO A 150 7.22 -22.25 -9.17
N ALA A 151 7.85 -21.56 -8.22
CA ALA A 151 7.22 -21.23 -6.94
C ALA A 151 6.19 -20.08 -7.08
N LEU A 152 6.39 -19.18 -8.02
CA LEU A 152 5.51 -18.02 -8.27
C LEU A 152 4.33 -18.38 -9.19
N ALA A 153 4.51 -19.30 -10.12
CA ALA A 153 3.52 -19.63 -11.14
C ALA A 153 2.16 -20.08 -10.55
N PRO A 154 2.09 -20.94 -9.50
CA PRO A 154 0.83 -21.39 -8.93
C PRO A 154 0.14 -20.36 -8.02
N THR A 155 0.81 -19.26 -7.61
CA THR A 155 0.23 -18.27 -6.72
C THR A 155 -0.78 -17.40 -7.46
N ALA A 156 -1.70 -16.75 -6.72
CA ALA A 156 -2.66 -15.80 -7.30
C ALA A 156 -2.17 -14.34 -7.27
N HIS A 157 -1.02 -14.08 -6.64
CA HIS A 157 -0.51 -12.72 -6.46
C HIS A 157 -0.15 -12.05 -7.78
N GLU A 158 -0.34 -10.75 -7.85
CA GLU A 158 0.25 -9.92 -8.89
C GLU A 158 1.75 -9.77 -8.66
N ILE A 159 2.52 -9.78 -9.75
CA ILE A 159 3.98 -9.70 -9.69
C ILE A 159 4.45 -8.46 -10.44
N ARG A 160 5.33 -7.71 -9.82
CA ARG A 160 5.96 -6.54 -10.42
C ARG A 160 7.47 -6.70 -10.40
N ILE A 161 8.07 -6.61 -11.57
CA ILE A 161 9.53 -6.63 -11.72
C ILE A 161 10.02 -5.19 -11.71
N GLU A 162 10.83 -4.83 -10.73
CA GLU A 162 11.37 -3.48 -10.54
C GLU A 162 12.86 -3.44 -10.87
N GLY A 163 13.21 -2.82 -11.99
CA GLY A 163 14.61 -2.61 -12.39
C GLY A 163 15.16 -1.31 -11.79
N ASN A 164 16.35 -1.39 -11.20
CA ASN A 164 17.04 -0.26 -10.60
C ASN A 164 18.49 -0.20 -11.10
N ALA A 165 19.00 1.01 -11.23
CA ALA A 165 20.38 1.30 -11.61
C ALA A 165 21.04 2.18 -10.53
N ASP A 166 22.36 2.22 -10.52
CA ASP A 166 23.07 3.24 -9.75
C ASP A 166 23.06 4.60 -10.50
N TYR A 167 23.60 5.63 -9.88
CA TYR A 167 23.66 6.96 -10.48
C TYR A 167 24.76 7.09 -11.54
N THR A 168 25.69 6.12 -11.64
CA THR A 168 26.74 6.13 -12.66
C THR A 168 26.09 5.75 -13.97
N SER A 169 25.98 6.72 -14.88
CA SER A 169 25.32 6.52 -16.17
C SER A 169 26.09 5.57 -17.05
N THR A 170 25.48 4.45 -17.41
CA THR A 170 25.99 3.58 -18.46
C THR A 170 25.28 3.92 -19.77
N VAL A 171 25.61 5.07 -20.34
CA VAL A 171 25.09 5.48 -21.67
C VAL A 171 25.71 4.59 -22.72
N THR A 172 24.89 3.85 -23.45
CA THR A 172 25.29 3.06 -24.62
C THR A 172 24.46 3.50 -25.80
N SER A 173 24.82 3.06 -27.01
CA SER A 173 24.00 3.31 -28.19
C SER A 173 22.63 2.64 -28.15
N VAL A 174 22.48 1.60 -27.30
CA VAL A 174 21.23 0.85 -27.11
C VAL A 174 20.41 1.42 -25.96
N PHE A 175 21.07 1.86 -24.89
CA PHE A 175 20.44 2.41 -23.70
C PHE A 175 20.92 3.84 -23.44
N PRO A 176 20.14 4.84 -23.90
CA PRO A 176 20.51 6.25 -23.77
C PRO A 176 20.54 6.77 -22.34
N SER A 177 19.82 6.10 -21.42
CA SER A 177 19.82 6.43 -20.00
C SER A 177 19.62 5.20 -19.10
N ASN A 178 19.75 5.39 -17.81
CA ASN A 178 19.46 4.36 -16.79
C ASN A 178 17.98 3.95 -16.78
N TRP A 179 17.09 4.77 -17.31
CA TRP A 179 15.66 4.44 -17.42
C TRP A 179 15.42 3.32 -18.41
N GLU A 180 16.00 3.43 -19.62
CA GLU A 180 15.89 2.39 -20.65
C GLU A 180 16.59 1.10 -20.22
N LEU A 181 17.78 1.21 -19.63
CA LEU A 181 18.52 0.03 -19.15
C LEU A 181 17.75 -0.72 -18.08
N SER A 182 17.25 -0.02 -17.05
CA SER A 182 16.53 -0.66 -15.94
C SER A 182 15.19 -1.25 -16.38
N SER A 183 14.46 -0.56 -17.27
CA SER A 183 13.21 -1.07 -17.85
C SER A 183 13.44 -2.31 -18.69
N SER A 184 14.50 -2.32 -19.50
CA SER A 184 14.84 -3.48 -20.34
C SER A 184 15.28 -4.68 -19.53
N ARG A 185 16.01 -4.48 -18.43
CA ARG A 185 16.38 -5.55 -17.49
C ARG A 185 15.17 -6.14 -16.79
N ALA A 186 14.26 -5.29 -16.30
CA ALA A 186 13.00 -5.74 -15.70
C ALA A 186 12.15 -6.54 -16.72
N THR A 187 12.09 -6.07 -17.97
CA THR A 187 11.39 -6.77 -19.06
C THR A 187 12.03 -8.11 -19.39
N ALA A 188 13.36 -8.22 -19.37
CA ALA A 188 14.06 -9.49 -19.63
C ALA A 188 13.72 -10.55 -18.55
N VAL A 189 13.65 -10.16 -17.28
CA VAL A 189 13.21 -11.04 -16.18
C VAL A 189 11.74 -11.43 -16.36
N LEU A 190 10.86 -10.46 -16.64
CA LEU A 190 9.44 -10.71 -16.89
C LEU A 190 9.26 -11.75 -17.99
N ARG A 191 9.92 -11.55 -19.14
CA ARG A 191 9.82 -12.47 -20.27
C ARG A 191 10.29 -13.88 -19.91
N HIS A 192 11.36 -14.02 -19.15
CA HIS A 192 11.82 -15.33 -18.71
C HIS A 192 10.74 -16.04 -17.85
N LEU A 193 10.19 -15.35 -16.84
CA LEU A 193 9.16 -15.92 -15.97
C LEU A 193 7.88 -16.32 -16.73
N VAL A 194 7.50 -15.56 -17.75
CA VAL A 194 6.32 -15.87 -18.59
C VAL A 194 6.63 -16.97 -19.60
N GLU A 195 7.71 -16.83 -20.39
CA GLU A 195 8.00 -17.66 -21.54
C GLU A 195 8.59 -19.03 -21.14
N GLN A 196 9.32 -19.11 -20.01
CA GLN A 196 9.99 -20.33 -19.57
C GLN A 196 9.29 -20.97 -18.36
N ASP A 197 8.87 -20.17 -17.37
CA ASP A 197 8.32 -20.68 -16.12
C ASP A 197 6.79 -20.69 -16.09
N GLY A 198 6.13 -20.21 -17.15
CA GLY A 198 4.68 -20.32 -17.31
C GLY A 198 3.86 -19.38 -16.42
N LEU A 199 4.46 -18.27 -15.97
CA LEU A 199 3.74 -17.26 -15.22
C LEU A 199 2.70 -16.58 -16.12
N ALA A 200 1.48 -16.38 -15.63
CA ALA A 200 0.40 -15.80 -16.41
C ALA A 200 0.67 -14.33 -16.76
N GLU A 201 0.61 -13.97 -18.04
CA GLU A 201 0.94 -12.63 -18.56
C GLU A 201 0.15 -11.50 -17.91
N HIS A 202 -1.12 -11.73 -17.56
CA HIS A 202 -1.99 -10.73 -16.97
C HIS A 202 -1.66 -10.38 -15.52
N ARG A 203 -0.82 -11.20 -14.84
CA ARG A 203 -0.44 -10.99 -13.44
C ARG A 203 0.94 -10.34 -13.26
N ILE A 204 1.65 -10.05 -14.33
CA ILE A 204 3.03 -9.59 -14.22
C ILE A 204 3.24 -8.27 -14.97
N ALA A 205 3.97 -7.34 -14.36
CA ALA A 205 4.35 -6.07 -14.94
C ALA A 205 5.84 -5.80 -14.72
N ALA A 206 6.47 -5.07 -15.63
CA ALA A 206 7.86 -4.61 -15.51
C ALA A 206 7.93 -3.09 -15.45
N VAL A 207 8.72 -2.58 -14.50
CA VAL A 207 8.92 -1.14 -14.27
C VAL A 207 10.40 -0.85 -14.12
N GLY A 208 10.92 0.15 -14.82
CA GLY A 208 12.28 0.66 -14.63
C GLY A 208 12.28 1.95 -13.85
N PHE A 209 13.09 2.03 -12.81
CA PHE A 209 13.23 3.22 -11.97
C PHE A 209 14.51 4.00 -12.21
N GLY A 210 15.36 3.56 -13.13
CA GLY A 210 16.67 4.18 -13.31
C GLY A 210 17.42 4.25 -11.99
N SER A 211 17.99 5.40 -11.66
CA SER A 211 18.67 5.67 -10.40
C SER A 211 17.79 6.41 -9.37
N ALA A 212 16.47 6.51 -9.60
CA ALA A 212 15.58 7.32 -8.77
C ALA A 212 15.27 6.70 -7.39
N ARG A 213 15.51 5.40 -7.21
CA ARG A 213 15.23 4.67 -5.97
C ARG A 213 16.47 3.98 -5.40
N PRO A 214 17.46 4.74 -4.90
CA PRO A 214 18.65 4.15 -4.29
C PRO A 214 18.25 3.41 -3.00
N LEU A 215 18.84 2.24 -2.79
CA LEU A 215 18.72 1.46 -1.57
C LEU A 215 19.88 1.74 -0.60
N ALA A 216 21.05 2.05 -1.17
CA ALA A 216 22.22 2.48 -0.43
C ALA A 216 22.67 3.86 -0.91
N GLU A 217 22.95 4.73 0.05
CA GLU A 217 23.52 6.05 -0.22
C GLU A 217 25.04 5.98 -0.38
N GLY A 218 25.60 6.93 -1.11
CA GLY A 218 27.04 7.07 -1.29
C GLY A 218 27.56 6.51 -2.59
N THR A 219 28.89 6.59 -2.74
CA THR A 219 29.63 6.31 -3.99
C THR A 219 30.54 5.11 -3.88
N SER A 220 30.47 4.36 -2.77
CA SER A 220 31.29 3.17 -2.62
C SER A 220 30.89 2.09 -3.63
N PRO A 221 31.82 1.25 -4.06
CA PRO A 221 31.51 0.13 -4.97
C PRO A 221 30.37 -0.76 -4.46
N GLU A 222 30.29 -0.97 -3.15
CA GLU A 222 29.27 -1.78 -2.49
C GLU A 222 27.88 -1.10 -2.56
N ALA A 223 27.83 0.23 -2.33
CA ALA A 223 26.59 1.01 -2.44
C ALA A 223 26.07 1.00 -3.87
N LEU A 224 26.97 1.20 -4.85
CA LEU A 224 26.62 1.15 -6.28
C LEU A 224 26.12 -0.25 -6.67
N ALA A 225 26.80 -1.31 -6.22
CA ALA A 225 26.36 -2.68 -6.49
C ALA A 225 24.99 -3.00 -5.89
N THR A 226 24.69 -2.48 -4.68
CA THR A 226 23.40 -2.62 -4.03
C THR A 226 22.29 -1.92 -4.81
N ASN A 227 22.59 -0.77 -5.42
CA ASN A 227 21.63 -0.01 -6.20
C ASN A 227 21.37 -0.63 -7.59
N ARG A 228 22.37 -1.28 -8.18
CA ARG A 228 22.20 -2.06 -9.42
C ARG A 228 21.52 -3.38 -9.08
N ARG A 229 20.20 -3.41 -9.12
CA ARG A 229 19.40 -4.58 -8.75
C ARG A 229 18.13 -4.71 -9.59
N VAL A 230 17.59 -5.91 -9.59
CA VAL A 230 16.22 -6.17 -10.01
C VAL A 230 15.49 -6.83 -8.85
N ASP A 231 14.36 -6.26 -8.48
CA ASP A 231 13.50 -6.75 -7.43
C ASP A 231 12.26 -7.40 -8.08
N ILE A 232 11.93 -8.64 -7.69
CA ILE A 232 10.68 -9.31 -8.04
C ILE A 232 9.74 -9.12 -6.85
N MET A 233 8.71 -8.30 -7.04
CA MET A 233 7.72 -7.97 -6.03
C MET A 233 6.52 -8.89 -6.17
N VAL A 234 6.28 -9.74 -5.21
CA VAL A 234 5.02 -10.49 -5.05
C VAL A 234 4.09 -9.61 -4.24
N LEU A 235 3.12 -8.99 -4.91
CA LEU A 235 2.27 -7.97 -4.29
C LEU A 235 1.19 -8.63 -3.42
N SER A 236 1.02 -8.11 -2.23
CA SER A 236 -0.13 -8.46 -1.39
C SER A 236 -1.42 -7.91 -2.02
N SER A 237 -2.42 -8.76 -2.14
CA SER A 237 -3.77 -8.39 -2.58
C SER A 237 -4.66 -7.98 -1.40
N ALA A 238 -4.16 -8.04 -0.17
CA ALA A 238 -4.89 -7.67 1.02
C ALA A 238 -5.26 -6.17 1.03
N PRO A 239 -6.38 -5.79 1.66
CA PRO A 239 -6.76 -4.40 1.85
C PRO A 239 -5.67 -3.58 2.55
N GLU A 240 -5.66 -2.26 2.35
CA GLU A 240 -4.65 -1.37 2.93
C GLU A 240 -4.57 -1.47 4.46
N ALA A 241 -5.72 -1.59 5.13
CA ALA A 241 -5.80 -1.77 6.58
C ALA A 241 -5.05 -3.04 7.06
N VAL A 242 -5.22 -4.15 6.36
CA VAL A 242 -4.53 -5.42 6.61
C VAL A 242 -3.03 -5.29 6.35
N ARG A 243 -2.65 -4.70 5.22
CA ARG A 243 -1.24 -4.51 4.84
C ARG A 243 -0.47 -3.65 5.83
N ALA A 244 -1.11 -2.63 6.40
CA ALA A 244 -0.51 -1.77 7.42
C ALA A 244 -0.14 -2.53 8.72
N LEU A 245 -0.76 -3.69 8.97
CA LEU A 245 -0.46 -4.54 10.13
C LEU A 245 0.71 -5.51 9.87
N ILE A 246 1.06 -5.81 8.62
CA ILE A 246 2.13 -6.76 8.26
C ILE A 246 3.45 -6.48 9.00
N PRO A 247 3.99 -5.24 9.03
CA PRO A 247 5.23 -4.96 9.75
C PRO A 247 5.15 -5.23 11.26
N GLN A 248 3.97 -5.03 11.87
CA GLN A 248 3.74 -5.24 13.30
C GLN A 248 3.68 -6.73 13.62
N VAL A 249 3.07 -7.53 12.75
CA VAL A 249 3.05 -9.00 12.85
C VAL A 249 4.45 -9.57 12.68
N LEU A 250 5.19 -9.10 11.67
CA LEU A 250 6.57 -9.55 11.42
C LEU A 250 7.53 -9.23 12.56
N SER A 251 7.36 -8.08 13.21
CA SER A 251 8.18 -7.68 14.37
C SER A 251 7.79 -8.37 15.67
N GLY A 252 6.69 -9.14 15.67
CA GLY A 252 6.13 -9.79 16.86
C GLY A 252 5.43 -8.82 17.82
N GLN A 253 5.13 -7.60 17.40
CA GLN A 253 4.35 -6.63 18.17
C GLN A 253 2.86 -7.01 18.21
N LEU A 254 2.37 -7.68 17.17
CA LEU A 254 1.05 -8.27 17.08
C LEU A 254 1.17 -9.77 16.79
N SER A 255 0.32 -10.56 17.42
CA SER A 255 0.31 -12.02 17.30
C SER A 255 -1.13 -12.54 17.36
N ALA A 256 -1.31 -13.84 17.12
CA ALA A 256 -2.61 -14.50 17.25
C ALA A 256 -3.21 -14.37 18.66
N ALA A 257 -2.40 -14.11 19.69
CA ALA A 257 -2.89 -13.90 21.05
C ALA A 257 -3.58 -12.53 21.24
N ASP A 258 -3.33 -11.59 20.33
CA ASP A 258 -3.88 -10.24 20.38
C ASP A 258 -5.24 -10.13 19.66
N VAL A 259 -5.62 -11.14 18.87
CA VAL A 259 -6.91 -11.21 18.17
C VAL A 259 -8.11 -11.05 19.14
N PRO A 260 -8.19 -11.74 20.31
CA PRO A 260 -9.29 -11.53 21.24
C PRO A 260 -9.36 -10.13 21.85
N ALA A 261 -8.23 -9.43 21.98
CA ALA A 261 -8.18 -8.06 22.49
C ALA A 261 -8.70 -7.06 21.45
N ALA A 262 -8.32 -7.25 20.19
CA ALA A 262 -8.82 -6.46 19.06
C ALA A 262 -10.34 -6.62 18.88
N GLU A 263 -10.89 -7.82 19.09
CA GLU A 263 -12.34 -8.09 19.16
C GLU A 263 -13.05 -7.25 20.24
N ALA A 264 -12.50 -7.24 21.43
CA ALA A 264 -13.10 -6.53 22.55
C ALA A 264 -13.15 -5.01 22.28
N ASP A 265 -12.09 -4.47 21.68
CA ASP A 265 -12.00 -3.05 21.33
C ASP A 265 -12.95 -2.70 20.16
N ALA A 266 -13.03 -3.54 19.13
CA ALA A 266 -13.95 -3.34 18.00
C ALA A 266 -15.42 -3.39 18.47
N ARG A 267 -15.79 -4.33 19.34
CA ARG A 267 -17.13 -4.42 19.94
C ARG A 267 -17.45 -3.23 20.83
N ALA A 268 -16.46 -2.68 21.54
CA ALA A 268 -16.63 -1.48 22.37
C ALA A 268 -16.87 -0.24 21.49
N LEU A 269 -16.14 -0.10 20.39
CA LEU A 269 -16.32 0.99 19.42
C LEU A 269 -17.67 0.91 18.70
N ALA A 270 -18.10 -0.29 18.31
CA ALA A 270 -19.40 -0.51 17.66
C ALA A 270 -20.56 -0.13 18.60
N ARG A 271 -20.51 -0.53 19.88
CA ARG A 271 -21.51 -0.13 20.88
C ARG A 271 -21.52 1.37 21.15
N ALA A 272 -20.36 2.01 21.17
CA ALA A 272 -20.27 3.46 21.32
C ALA A 272 -20.90 4.21 20.13
N ALA A 273 -20.74 3.69 18.93
CA ALA A 273 -21.35 4.24 17.72
C ALA A 273 -22.90 4.07 17.73
N GLU A 274 -23.40 2.91 18.16
CA GLU A 274 -24.85 2.65 18.29
C GLU A 274 -25.50 3.60 19.31
N THR A 275 -24.87 3.76 20.50
CA THR A 275 -25.38 4.67 21.54
C THR A 275 -25.34 6.14 21.13
N ALA A 276 -24.38 6.54 20.32
CA ALA A 276 -24.31 7.89 19.76
C ALA A 276 -25.40 8.12 18.67
N GLY A 277 -25.73 7.10 17.91
CA GLY A 277 -26.82 7.14 16.91
C GLY A 277 -28.21 7.25 17.52
N GLU A 278 -28.47 6.54 18.64
CA GLU A 278 -29.76 6.61 19.36
C GLU A 278 -29.96 7.94 20.09
N ALA A 279 -28.92 8.59 20.56
CA ALA A 279 -29.00 9.90 21.22
C ALA A 279 -29.29 11.06 20.26
N GLY A 280 -29.20 10.84 18.95
CA GLY A 280 -29.45 11.84 17.90
C GLY A 280 -30.83 11.76 17.23
N ALA A 281 -31.69 10.83 17.60
CA ALA A 281 -33.05 10.75 17.04
C ALA A 281 -33.95 11.81 17.72
N PRO A 282 -34.45 12.84 17.01
CA PRO A 282 -35.41 13.76 17.56
C PRO A 282 -36.74 13.02 17.78
N GLY A 283 -37.17 12.96 19.02
CA GLY A 283 -38.52 12.50 19.37
C GLY A 283 -39.57 13.33 18.60
N GLU A 284 -40.52 12.64 18.00
CA GLU A 284 -41.71 13.20 17.39
C GLU A 284 -42.50 14.13 18.31
#